data_1bbb3f8b57c108a9a376c5cd8afebd0e
#
_entry.id   1bbb3f8b57c108a9a376c5cd8afebd0e
#
_cell.length_a   1.000
_cell.length_b   1.000
_cell.length_c   1.000
_cell.angle_alpha   90.00
_cell.angle_beta   90.00
_cell.angle_gamma   90.00
#
_symmetry.space_group_name_H-M   'P 1'
#
loop_
_entity.id
_entity.type
_entity.pdbx_description
1 polymer ?
#
loop_
_entity_poly.entity_id
_entity_poly.type
_entity_poly.pdbx_seq_one_letter_code
_entity_poly.pdbx_strand_id
1 'polypeptide(L)'
;MSDHNYVPSSKLGKWFNDRLPLLSLSAHLSEYPTPKNLNYWWTFGGILTFCLVTQIITGIVLAMHYVADADLAFASVEHIMRDVNYGWLIRYFHANGSSMFFLAVYIHIFRALYYGSYKSPREVIWIIGMIIYFLMMMTAFMGYVLPWGQMSFWAATVITNLFSAFPFVGESITNWLWGGFAVDNPTLTRFYALHYLLPFLIFGLVILHIWALHVPGNNNPIGIELKKPSKDTVPFHPYIVIKDLFALLLFLIVFAFFVFYAPNILGHADNYIEANPMVTPNHIVPEWYLLPFYAILRSVPDKLFGVIAMFASIFVLVILPWLDTSKVKSAIFRPIYKQFYWILVIDVLVLGYMGAMPAEGTYLLIARVATTYYFVHFLIILPILGKKEKTLPIPLSITDPVMGVSPNPDMVKKKEIYN
;
A
#
# COMPACT_ATOMS: atom_id res chain seq x y z
N MET A 1 25.69 13.86 -11.50
CA MET A 1 25.76 14.18 -10.06
C MET A 1 26.38 15.55 -9.96
N SER A 2 25.69 16.55 -9.44
CA SER A 2 26.27 17.86 -9.19
C SER A 2 27.21 17.72 -8.00
N ASP A 3 28.49 18.09 -8.19
CA ASP A 3 29.52 18.11 -7.15
C ASP A 3 29.25 19.23 -6.13
N HIS A 4 28.17 19.15 -5.40
CA HIS A 4 28.03 19.93 -4.18
C HIS A 4 28.72 19.19 -3.04
N ASN A 5 30.03 19.44 -2.91
CA ASN A 5 30.81 18.99 -1.77
C ASN A 5 30.33 19.72 -0.50
N TYR A 6 29.31 19.18 0.16
CA TYR A 6 28.97 19.65 1.50
C TYR A 6 30.17 19.42 2.43
N VAL A 7 30.71 20.49 2.97
CA VAL A 7 31.81 20.46 3.94
C VAL A 7 31.25 20.84 5.32
N PRO A 8 31.23 19.92 6.29
CA PRO A 8 30.81 20.24 7.65
C PRO A 8 31.64 21.36 8.28
N SER A 9 31.02 22.27 9.01
CA SER A 9 31.70 23.42 9.66
C SER A 9 32.56 23.01 10.86
N SER A 10 32.20 21.93 11.56
CA SER A 10 32.95 21.46 12.73
C SER A 10 33.99 20.39 12.40
N LYS A 11 35.11 20.37 13.16
CA LYS A 11 36.16 19.32 13.01
C LYS A 11 35.60 17.91 13.22
N LEU A 12 34.70 17.73 14.20
CA LEU A 12 34.04 16.45 14.48
C LEU A 12 33.12 16.04 13.32
N GLY A 13 32.32 16.98 12.82
CA GLY A 13 31.45 16.74 11.68
C GLY A 13 32.23 16.34 10.42
N LYS A 14 33.36 17.01 10.16
CA LYS A 14 34.24 16.66 9.06
C LYS A 14 34.84 15.26 9.23
N TRP A 15 35.40 14.96 10.41
CA TRP A 15 35.96 13.65 10.72
C TRP A 15 34.95 12.52 10.54
N PHE A 16 33.68 12.74 10.97
CA PHE A 16 32.60 11.78 10.82
C PHE A 16 32.19 11.61 9.34
N ASN A 17 31.98 12.74 8.63
CA ASN A 17 31.52 12.73 7.24
C ASN A 17 32.56 12.14 6.28
N ASP A 18 33.87 12.30 6.56
CA ASP A 18 34.95 11.71 5.77
C ASP A 18 34.98 10.17 5.84
N ARG A 19 34.36 9.58 6.87
CA ARG A 19 34.28 8.13 7.11
C ARG A 19 32.91 7.54 6.80
N LEU A 20 31.87 8.30 7.08
CA LEU A 20 30.48 7.94 6.85
C LEU A 20 29.73 9.17 6.37
N PRO A 21 29.54 9.36 5.05
CA PRO A 21 29.10 10.63 4.46
C PRO A 21 27.59 10.89 4.63
N LEU A 22 27.05 10.65 5.85
CA LEU A 22 25.63 10.88 6.16
C LEU A 22 25.25 12.36 6.10
N LEU A 23 26.14 13.25 6.50
CA LEU A 23 25.88 14.70 6.42
C LEU A 23 25.82 15.18 4.97
N SER A 24 26.71 14.69 4.12
CA SER A 24 26.67 14.97 2.68
C SER A 24 25.43 14.39 2.03
N LEU A 25 25.04 13.18 2.40
CA LEU A 25 23.80 12.54 1.93
C LEU A 25 22.57 13.34 2.36
N SER A 26 22.51 13.76 3.64
CA SER A 26 21.43 14.58 4.18
C SER A 26 21.33 15.94 3.46
N ALA A 27 22.45 16.60 3.19
CA ALA A 27 22.49 17.84 2.43
C ALA A 27 21.98 17.62 0.99
N HIS A 28 22.43 16.57 0.32
CA HIS A 28 21.97 16.23 -1.03
C HIS A 28 20.46 15.96 -1.08
N LEU A 29 19.92 15.24 -0.10
CA LEU A 29 18.48 14.98 0.01
C LEU A 29 17.69 16.27 0.31
N SER A 30 18.23 17.16 1.14
CA SER A 30 17.60 18.44 1.47
C SER A 30 17.49 19.38 0.26
N GLU A 31 18.51 19.40 -0.58
CA GLU A 31 18.54 20.21 -1.80
C GLU A 31 17.88 19.55 -3.02
N TYR A 32 17.36 18.33 -2.86
CA TYR A 32 16.76 17.59 -3.96
C TYR A 32 15.65 18.40 -4.64
N PRO A 33 15.74 18.62 -5.99
CA PRO A 33 14.79 19.47 -6.71
C PRO A 33 13.44 18.78 -6.83
N THR A 34 12.43 19.33 -6.17
CA THR A 34 11.09 18.78 -6.10
C THR A 34 10.09 19.69 -6.82
N PRO A 35 9.13 19.17 -7.61
CA PRO A 35 8.10 19.96 -8.25
C PRO A 35 7.33 20.83 -7.25
N LYS A 36 7.24 22.14 -7.48
CA LYS A 36 6.61 23.08 -6.53
C LYS A 36 5.10 22.99 -6.44
N ASN A 37 4.43 22.29 -7.40
CA ASN A 37 2.98 22.10 -7.44
C ASN A 37 2.51 20.81 -6.76
N LEU A 38 3.38 20.08 -6.03
CA LEU A 38 2.95 18.90 -5.29
C LEU A 38 1.87 19.28 -4.27
N ASN A 39 0.75 18.57 -4.29
CA ASN A 39 -0.32 18.71 -3.30
C ASN A 39 -0.18 17.67 -2.19
N TYR A 40 -1.08 17.68 -1.21
CA TYR A 40 -1.00 16.78 -0.05
C TYR A 40 -1.16 15.28 -0.38
N TRP A 41 -1.63 14.91 -1.57
CA TRP A 41 -1.63 13.50 -1.99
C TRP A 41 -0.22 12.91 -2.16
N TRP A 42 0.83 13.76 -2.31
CA TRP A 42 2.22 13.30 -2.38
C TRP A 42 2.84 13.01 -1.01
N THR A 43 2.25 13.49 0.09
CA THR A 43 2.77 13.29 1.45
C THR A 43 2.57 11.85 1.96
N PHE A 44 1.68 11.08 1.32
CA PHE A 44 1.39 9.70 1.74
C PHE A 44 2.58 8.74 1.65
N GLY A 45 3.60 9.03 0.83
CA GLY A 45 4.86 8.28 0.86
C GLY A 45 5.63 8.43 2.18
N GLY A 46 5.71 9.66 2.70
CA GLY A 46 6.29 9.94 4.03
C GLY A 46 5.48 9.32 5.16
N ILE A 47 4.13 9.42 5.12
CA ILE A 47 3.22 8.79 6.08
C ILE A 47 3.40 7.27 6.11
N LEU A 48 3.53 6.62 4.94
CA LEU A 48 3.79 5.18 4.84
C LEU A 48 5.12 4.78 5.49
N THR A 49 6.17 5.60 5.32
CA THR A 49 7.45 5.37 5.99
C THR A 49 7.31 5.46 7.50
N PHE A 50 6.57 6.44 8.00
CA PHE A 50 6.24 6.56 9.43
C PHE A 50 5.48 5.32 9.93
N CYS A 51 4.44 4.87 9.21
CA CYS A 51 3.69 3.67 9.55
C CYS A 51 4.59 2.44 9.64
N LEU A 52 5.47 2.23 8.64
CA LEU A 52 6.40 1.09 8.62
C LEU A 52 7.31 1.09 9.85
N VAL A 53 7.92 2.24 10.15
CA VAL A 53 8.81 2.36 11.33
C VAL A 53 8.03 2.10 12.62
N THR A 54 6.82 2.65 12.75
CA THR A 54 5.94 2.43 13.90
C THR A 54 5.59 0.95 14.06
N GLN A 55 5.22 0.26 12.95
CA GLN A 55 4.89 -1.17 12.98
C GLN A 55 6.10 -2.03 13.40
N ILE A 56 7.30 -1.73 12.88
CA ILE A 56 8.52 -2.46 13.27
C ILE A 56 8.82 -2.25 14.75
N ILE A 57 8.83 -1.01 15.24
CA ILE A 57 9.17 -0.71 16.64
C ILE A 57 8.15 -1.36 17.59
N THR A 58 6.86 -1.16 17.34
CA THR A 58 5.81 -1.73 18.20
C THR A 58 5.80 -3.26 18.12
N GLY A 59 6.05 -3.85 16.94
CA GLY A 59 6.15 -5.28 16.75
C GLY A 59 7.31 -5.91 17.52
N ILE A 60 8.49 -5.29 17.51
CA ILE A 60 9.65 -5.74 18.31
C ILE A 60 9.31 -5.73 19.81
N VAL A 61 8.67 -4.66 20.29
CA VAL A 61 8.29 -4.56 21.72
C VAL A 61 7.26 -5.62 22.08
N LEU A 62 6.24 -5.85 21.24
CA LEU A 62 5.25 -6.92 21.47
C LEU A 62 5.88 -8.30 21.46
N ALA A 63 6.84 -8.57 20.58
CA ALA A 63 7.54 -9.85 20.48
C ALA A 63 8.35 -10.20 21.76
N MET A 64 8.70 -9.20 22.59
CA MET A 64 9.38 -9.45 23.89
C MET A 64 8.46 -10.12 24.93
N HIS A 65 7.14 -10.07 24.73
CA HIS A 65 6.15 -10.58 25.67
C HIS A 65 5.25 -11.66 25.07
N TYR A 66 5.17 -11.72 23.72
CA TYR A 66 4.32 -12.67 23.00
C TYR A 66 4.93 -14.08 22.99
N VAL A 67 4.09 -15.09 23.16
CA VAL A 67 4.48 -16.51 23.11
C VAL A 67 3.83 -17.17 21.89
N ALA A 68 4.63 -17.63 20.93
CA ALA A 68 4.15 -18.29 19.71
C ALA A 68 3.86 -19.78 19.93
N ASP A 69 2.89 -20.07 20.76
CA ASP A 69 2.43 -21.42 21.12
C ASP A 69 0.91 -21.46 21.15
N ALA A 70 0.28 -22.48 20.56
CA ALA A 70 -1.17 -22.54 20.41
C ALA A 70 -1.94 -22.51 21.72
N ASP A 71 -1.37 -23.02 22.81
CA ASP A 71 -1.99 -23.03 24.13
C ASP A 71 -1.72 -21.73 24.92
N LEU A 72 -0.72 -20.93 24.53
CA LEU A 72 -0.27 -19.77 25.28
C LEU A 72 -0.44 -18.44 24.55
N ALA A 73 -0.61 -18.45 23.23
CA ALA A 73 -0.62 -17.25 22.39
C ALA A 73 -1.71 -16.26 22.81
N PHE A 74 -2.95 -16.73 22.95
CA PHE A 74 -4.08 -15.90 23.36
C PHE A 74 -3.85 -15.30 24.76
N ALA A 75 -3.45 -16.13 25.73
CA ALA A 75 -3.16 -15.71 27.08
C ALA A 75 -1.99 -14.70 27.13
N SER A 76 -0.96 -14.86 26.28
CA SER A 76 0.16 -13.92 26.22
C SER A 76 -0.27 -12.54 25.69
N VAL A 77 -1.22 -12.47 24.75
CA VAL A 77 -1.79 -11.19 24.29
C VAL A 77 -2.63 -10.54 25.40
N GLU A 78 -3.44 -11.33 26.13
CA GLU A 78 -4.19 -10.83 27.29
C GLU A 78 -3.25 -10.29 28.39
N HIS A 79 -2.14 -11.00 28.66
CA HIS A 79 -1.10 -10.53 29.57
C HIS A 79 -0.49 -9.18 29.12
N ILE A 80 -0.16 -9.04 27.84
CA ILE A 80 0.31 -7.75 27.28
C ILE A 80 -0.71 -6.65 27.53
N MET A 81 -2.00 -6.94 27.28
CA MET A 81 -3.08 -5.95 27.39
C MET A 81 -3.35 -5.51 28.83
N ARG A 82 -3.17 -6.39 29.83
CA ARG A 82 -3.63 -6.17 31.22
C ARG A 82 -2.51 -5.93 32.20
N ASP A 83 -1.40 -6.66 32.07
CA ASP A 83 -0.39 -6.73 33.13
C ASP A 83 0.91 -5.98 32.76
N VAL A 84 1.23 -5.86 31.46
CA VAL A 84 2.42 -5.12 31.01
C VAL A 84 2.13 -3.62 31.04
N ASN A 85 3.02 -2.85 31.70
CA ASN A 85 2.91 -1.40 31.76
C ASN A 85 2.86 -0.79 30.35
N TYR A 86 1.76 -0.07 30.01
CA TYR A 86 1.50 0.48 28.68
C TYR A 86 1.41 -0.57 27.56
N GLY A 87 1.32 -1.87 27.85
CA GLY A 87 1.20 -2.93 26.86
C GLY A 87 -0.03 -2.77 25.98
N TRP A 88 -1.18 -2.37 26.56
CA TRP A 88 -2.40 -2.02 25.82
C TRP A 88 -2.15 -0.93 24.77
N LEU A 89 -1.34 0.07 25.09
CA LEU A 89 -1.04 1.18 24.19
C LEU A 89 -0.22 0.68 23.00
N ILE A 90 0.84 -0.06 23.24
CA ILE A 90 1.70 -0.64 22.19
C ILE A 90 0.90 -1.60 21.31
N ARG A 91 0.03 -2.45 21.92
CA ARG A 91 -0.82 -3.38 21.21
C ARG A 91 -1.83 -2.65 20.30
N TYR A 92 -2.46 -1.58 20.79
CA TYR A 92 -3.39 -0.78 19.97
C TYR A 92 -2.67 0.04 18.89
N PHE A 93 -1.47 0.57 19.17
CA PHE A 93 -0.64 1.19 18.14
C PHE A 93 -0.29 0.20 17.02
N HIS A 94 0.01 -1.05 17.36
CA HIS A 94 0.33 -2.07 16.38
C HIS A 94 -0.89 -2.50 15.56
N ALA A 95 -1.99 -2.85 16.22
CA ALA A 95 -3.20 -3.35 15.58
C ALA A 95 -3.89 -2.27 14.71
N ASN A 96 -4.15 -1.08 15.27
CA ASN A 96 -4.75 0.02 14.51
C ASN A 96 -3.76 0.63 13.51
N GLY A 97 -2.46 0.60 13.82
CA GLY A 97 -1.42 1.04 12.92
C GLY A 97 -1.37 0.23 11.63
N SER A 98 -1.66 -1.07 11.67
CA SER A 98 -1.86 -1.90 10.47
C SER A 98 -2.99 -1.33 9.59
N SER A 99 -4.16 -1.06 10.15
CA SER A 99 -5.28 -0.44 9.43
C SER A 99 -4.93 0.93 8.86
N MET A 100 -4.23 1.78 9.63
CA MET A 100 -3.79 3.09 9.18
C MET A 100 -2.75 2.99 8.04
N PHE A 101 -1.89 1.98 8.09
CA PHE A 101 -0.92 1.70 7.03
C PHE A 101 -1.62 1.32 5.73
N PHE A 102 -2.64 0.45 5.78
CA PHE A 102 -3.44 0.10 4.61
C PHE A 102 -4.28 1.26 4.08
N LEU A 103 -4.86 2.09 4.94
CA LEU A 103 -5.53 3.31 4.52
C LEU A 103 -4.58 4.21 3.72
N ALA A 104 -3.39 4.44 4.26
CA ALA A 104 -2.38 5.27 3.61
C ALA A 104 -1.90 4.68 2.28
N VAL A 105 -1.68 3.36 2.18
CA VAL A 105 -1.22 2.73 0.93
C VAL A 105 -2.30 2.73 -0.14
N TYR A 106 -3.58 2.54 0.21
CA TYR A 106 -4.68 2.69 -0.75
C TYR A 106 -4.72 4.09 -1.35
N ILE A 107 -4.62 5.12 -0.50
CA ILE A 107 -4.55 6.51 -0.97
C ILE A 107 -3.33 6.73 -1.87
N HIS A 108 -2.18 6.15 -1.51
CA HIS A 108 -0.95 6.24 -2.29
C HIS A 108 -1.08 5.57 -3.67
N ILE A 109 -1.72 4.39 -3.75
CA ILE A 109 -2.00 3.68 -5.00
C ILE A 109 -3.01 4.46 -5.85
N PHE A 110 -4.14 4.88 -5.29
CA PHE A 110 -5.16 5.64 -6.02
C PHE A 110 -4.64 7.00 -6.51
N ARG A 111 -3.77 7.68 -5.72
CA ARG A 111 -3.07 8.86 -6.19
C ARG A 111 -2.18 8.54 -7.40
N ALA A 112 -1.46 7.42 -7.37
CA ALA A 112 -0.63 7.00 -8.49
C ALA A 112 -1.46 6.69 -9.73
N LEU A 113 -2.64 6.07 -9.58
CA LEU A 113 -3.59 5.84 -10.68
C LEU A 113 -4.09 7.16 -11.29
N TYR A 114 -4.53 8.10 -10.44
CA TYR A 114 -5.08 9.38 -10.91
C TYR A 114 -4.06 10.21 -11.67
N TYR A 115 -2.83 10.30 -11.18
CA TYR A 115 -1.78 11.14 -11.76
C TYR A 115 -0.84 10.40 -12.70
N GLY A 116 -1.08 9.11 -12.98
CA GLY A 116 -0.27 8.31 -13.88
C GLY A 116 1.18 8.14 -13.41
N SER A 117 1.40 8.03 -12.07
CA SER A 117 2.75 7.95 -11.49
C SER A 117 3.45 6.61 -11.78
N TYR A 118 2.73 5.62 -12.31
CA TYR A 118 3.24 4.30 -12.74
C TYR A 118 3.79 4.29 -14.17
N LYS A 119 3.54 5.36 -14.96
CA LYS A 119 3.95 5.43 -16.36
C LYS A 119 5.43 5.75 -16.50
N SER A 120 5.96 5.46 -17.67
CA SER A 120 7.36 5.75 -18.04
C SER A 120 7.81 7.16 -17.62
N PRO A 121 8.99 7.24 -17.01
CA PRO A 121 10.03 6.23 -16.73
C PRO A 121 9.97 5.64 -15.31
N ARG A 122 8.76 5.47 -14.72
CA ARG A 122 8.57 5.08 -13.31
C ARG A 122 8.00 3.68 -13.13
N GLU A 123 8.08 2.83 -14.16
CA GLU A 123 7.56 1.46 -14.15
C GLU A 123 8.21 0.61 -13.03
N VAL A 124 9.52 0.71 -12.88
CA VAL A 124 10.27 -0.04 -11.84
C VAL A 124 9.85 0.40 -10.44
N ILE A 125 9.63 1.72 -10.24
CA ILE A 125 9.12 2.25 -8.95
C ILE A 125 7.77 1.62 -8.64
N TRP A 126 6.89 1.56 -9.63
CA TRP A 126 5.55 0.96 -9.49
C TRP A 126 5.63 -0.52 -9.14
N ILE A 127 6.44 -1.30 -9.88
CA ILE A 127 6.60 -2.75 -9.65
C ILE A 127 7.12 -3.03 -8.24
N ILE A 128 8.16 -2.31 -7.79
CA ILE A 128 8.68 -2.46 -6.42
C ILE A 128 7.58 -2.12 -5.41
N GLY A 129 6.81 -1.05 -5.65
CA GLY A 129 5.66 -0.68 -4.82
C GLY A 129 4.60 -1.77 -4.74
N MET A 130 4.29 -2.45 -5.85
CA MET A 130 3.33 -3.56 -5.87
C MET A 130 3.86 -4.81 -5.15
N ILE A 131 5.17 -5.08 -5.22
CA ILE A 131 5.80 -6.15 -4.43
C ILE A 131 5.71 -5.83 -2.94
N ILE A 132 6.01 -4.59 -2.54
CA ILE A 132 5.85 -4.13 -1.15
C ILE A 132 4.40 -4.30 -0.70
N TYR A 133 3.43 -3.89 -1.50
CA TYR A 133 2.01 -4.02 -1.18
C TYR A 133 1.59 -5.49 -0.98
N PHE A 134 2.04 -6.40 -1.83
CA PHE A 134 1.78 -7.83 -1.68
C PHE A 134 2.40 -8.40 -0.39
N LEU A 135 3.65 -8.03 -0.09
CA LEU A 135 4.31 -8.43 1.16
C LEU A 135 3.63 -7.83 2.40
N MET A 136 3.09 -6.60 2.30
CA MET A 136 2.28 -6.00 3.37
C MET A 136 1.01 -6.82 3.65
N MET A 137 0.29 -7.27 2.61
CA MET A 137 -0.90 -8.11 2.78
C MET A 137 -0.54 -9.44 3.45
N MET A 138 0.55 -10.09 3.02
CA MET A 138 1.03 -11.32 3.65
C MET A 138 1.41 -11.09 5.12
N THR A 139 2.16 -10.03 5.40
CA THR A 139 2.59 -9.67 6.75
C THR A 139 1.38 -9.43 7.66
N ALA A 140 0.42 -8.64 7.20
CA ALA A 140 -0.78 -8.31 7.98
C ALA A 140 -1.63 -9.56 8.24
N PHE A 141 -1.84 -10.40 7.23
CA PHE A 141 -2.57 -11.66 7.39
C PHE A 141 -1.91 -12.57 8.45
N MET A 142 -0.59 -12.78 8.36
CA MET A 142 0.12 -13.59 9.35
C MET A 142 0.03 -12.96 10.74
N GLY A 143 0.15 -11.63 10.87
CA GLY A 143 0.02 -10.90 12.12
C GLY A 143 -1.36 -10.99 12.76
N TYR A 144 -2.41 -11.05 11.94
CA TYR A 144 -3.78 -11.25 12.42
C TYR A 144 -4.01 -12.66 13.01
N VAL A 145 -3.26 -13.63 12.55
CA VAL A 145 -3.32 -15.00 13.10
C VAL A 145 -2.71 -15.09 14.50
N LEU A 146 -1.71 -14.27 14.83
CA LEU A 146 -0.93 -14.41 16.05
C LEU A 146 -1.72 -14.29 17.36
N PRO A 147 -2.75 -13.46 17.52
CA PRO A 147 -3.55 -13.42 18.75
C PRO A 147 -4.27 -14.74 19.08
N TRP A 148 -4.39 -15.63 18.13
CA TRP A 148 -4.99 -16.94 18.27
C TRP A 148 -6.42 -16.92 18.85
N GLY A 149 -7.17 -15.88 18.48
CA GLY A 149 -8.61 -15.80 18.70
C GLY A 149 -9.39 -16.58 17.64
N GLN A 150 -10.72 -16.64 17.79
CA GLN A 150 -11.59 -17.35 16.87
C GLN A 150 -11.43 -16.89 15.41
N MET A 151 -11.38 -15.58 15.17
CA MET A 151 -11.19 -15.09 13.81
C MET A 151 -9.76 -15.32 13.30
N SER A 152 -8.74 -15.26 14.16
CA SER A 152 -7.35 -15.60 13.82
C SER A 152 -7.22 -17.02 13.29
N PHE A 153 -7.74 -17.98 14.04
CA PHE A 153 -7.68 -19.41 13.70
C PHE A 153 -8.49 -19.75 12.44
N TRP A 154 -9.73 -19.30 12.39
CA TRP A 154 -10.62 -19.64 11.27
C TRP A 154 -10.26 -18.89 9.99
N ALA A 155 -9.75 -17.64 10.07
CA ALA A 155 -9.19 -16.95 8.90
C ALA A 155 -7.96 -17.68 8.36
N ALA A 156 -7.05 -18.15 9.25
CA ALA A 156 -5.90 -18.95 8.84
C ALA A 156 -6.36 -20.22 8.12
N THR A 157 -7.33 -20.94 8.70
CA THR A 157 -7.88 -22.19 8.12
C THR A 157 -8.47 -21.95 6.72
N VAL A 158 -9.31 -20.92 6.56
CA VAL A 158 -9.96 -20.62 5.29
C VAL A 158 -8.94 -20.18 4.22
N ILE A 159 -8.07 -19.22 4.54
CA ILE A 159 -7.15 -18.65 3.56
C ILE A 159 -6.07 -19.65 3.12
N THR A 160 -5.50 -20.40 4.06
CA THR A 160 -4.48 -21.40 3.70
C THR A 160 -5.08 -22.59 2.95
N ASN A 161 -6.33 -22.97 3.25
CA ASN A 161 -7.04 -24.01 2.51
C ASN A 161 -7.39 -23.60 1.06
N LEU A 162 -7.27 -22.33 0.68
CA LEU A 162 -7.45 -21.93 -0.73
C LEU A 162 -6.41 -22.59 -1.64
N PHE A 163 -5.21 -22.84 -1.14
CA PHE A 163 -4.16 -23.52 -1.92
C PHE A 163 -4.52 -24.97 -2.29
N SER A 164 -5.37 -25.64 -1.53
CA SER A 164 -5.84 -26.99 -1.88
C SER A 164 -6.65 -27.04 -3.19
N ALA A 165 -7.07 -25.89 -3.74
CA ALA A 165 -7.75 -25.82 -5.03
C ALA A 165 -6.84 -26.16 -6.22
N PHE A 166 -5.51 -26.04 -6.08
CA PHE A 166 -4.59 -26.31 -7.18
C PHE A 166 -4.49 -27.82 -7.45
N PRO A 167 -4.76 -28.26 -8.70
CA PRO A 167 -4.67 -29.68 -9.06
C PRO A 167 -3.27 -30.25 -8.78
N PHE A 168 -3.18 -31.49 -8.33
CA PHE A 168 -1.98 -32.28 -8.09
C PHE A 168 -1.09 -31.82 -6.93
N VAL A 169 -0.92 -30.53 -6.69
CA VAL A 169 0.02 -29.97 -5.70
C VAL A 169 -0.67 -29.31 -4.52
N GLY A 170 -1.96 -29.03 -4.62
CA GLY A 170 -2.69 -28.19 -3.65
C GLY A 170 -2.66 -28.71 -2.23
N GLU A 171 -2.95 -30.00 -2.03
CA GLU A 171 -2.88 -30.64 -0.70
C GLU A 171 -1.46 -30.59 -0.11
N SER A 172 -0.44 -30.87 -0.93
CA SER A 172 0.95 -30.80 -0.48
C SER A 172 1.35 -29.41 -0.04
N ILE A 173 0.92 -28.38 -0.77
CA ILE A 173 1.16 -26.96 -0.40
C ILE A 173 0.42 -26.65 0.90
N THR A 174 -0.84 -27.04 1.04
CA THR A 174 -1.65 -26.77 2.22
C THR A 174 -1.05 -27.45 3.46
N ASN A 175 -0.71 -28.73 3.39
CA ASN A 175 -0.07 -29.46 4.47
C ASN A 175 1.30 -28.90 4.83
N TRP A 176 2.05 -28.44 3.84
CA TRP A 176 3.33 -27.75 4.07
C TRP A 176 3.13 -26.41 4.79
N LEU A 177 2.10 -25.62 4.42
CA LEU A 177 1.77 -24.35 5.10
C LEU A 177 1.35 -24.59 6.54
N TRP A 178 0.49 -25.58 6.78
CA TRP A 178 0.03 -25.93 8.13
C TRP A 178 1.14 -26.55 8.99
N GLY A 179 2.06 -27.28 8.36
CA GLY A 179 3.05 -28.09 9.07
C GLY A 179 2.46 -29.38 9.65
N GLY A 180 1.31 -29.80 9.14
CA GLY A 180 0.52 -30.93 9.57
C GLY A 180 -0.74 -31.06 8.72
N PHE A 181 -1.76 -31.72 9.24
CA PHE A 181 -3.03 -31.97 8.55
C PHE A 181 -4.12 -30.93 8.90
N ALA A 182 -3.83 -30.00 9.81
CA ALA A 182 -4.71 -28.91 10.22
C ALA A 182 -3.90 -27.71 10.65
N VAL A 183 -4.57 -26.55 10.75
CA VAL A 183 -4.01 -25.35 11.40
C VAL A 183 -3.81 -25.64 12.88
N ASP A 184 -2.58 -25.53 13.36
CA ASP A 184 -2.19 -25.82 14.74
C ASP A 184 -0.86 -25.12 15.08
N ASN A 185 -0.23 -25.50 16.19
CA ASN A 185 1.01 -24.94 16.69
C ASN A 185 2.12 -24.77 15.62
N PRO A 186 2.39 -25.74 14.71
CA PRO A 186 3.37 -25.54 13.63
C PRO A 186 3.01 -24.41 12.67
N THR A 187 1.71 -24.17 12.44
CA THR A 187 1.24 -23.05 11.60
C THR A 187 1.53 -21.73 12.32
N LEU A 188 1.17 -21.64 13.59
CA LEU A 188 1.35 -20.43 14.40
C LEU A 188 2.83 -20.02 14.49
N THR A 189 3.71 -20.96 14.79
CA THR A 189 5.15 -20.69 14.91
C THR A 189 5.77 -20.22 13.59
N ARG A 190 5.37 -20.81 12.46
CA ARG A 190 5.81 -20.38 11.11
C ARG A 190 5.31 -18.98 10.78
N PHE A 191 4.04 -18.69 11.08
CA PHE A 191 3.46 -17.39 10.83
C PHE A 191 4.08 -16.30 11.70
N TYR A 192 4.40 -16.61 12.94
CA TYR A 192 5.16 -15.71 13.80
C TYR A 192 6.54 -15.40 13.22
N ALA A 193 7.30 -16.42 12.82
CA ALA A 193 8.62 -16.25 12.25
C ALA A 193 8.60 -15.39 10.97
N LEU A 194 7.64 -15.66 10.07
CA LEU A 194 7.50 -14.92 8.82
C LEU A 194 6.97 -13.50 9.06
N HIS A 195 5.98 -13.32 9.95
CA HIS A 195 5.47 -12.01 10.32
C HIS A 195 6.58 -11.11 10.90
N TYR A 196 7.47 -11.68 11.72
CA TYR A 196 8.61 -10.95 12.26
C TYR A 196 9.66 -10.60 11.20
N LEU A 197 9.93 -11.51 10.26
CA LEU A 197 10.96 -11.32 9.22
C LEU A 197 10.53 -10.37 8.11
N LEU A 198 9.29 -10.50 7.60
CA LEU A 198 8.83 -9.77 6.40
C LEU A 198 8.90 -8.24 6.52
N PRO A 199 8.63 -7.59 7.66
CA PRO A 199 8.79 -6.14 7.81
C PRO A 199 10.19 -5.64 7.50
N PHE A 200 11.24 -6.40 7.81
CA PHE A 200 12.63 -6.02 7.50
C PHE A 200 12.92 -6.16 6.00
N LEU A 201 12.34 -7.17 5.35
CA LEU A 201 12.40 -7.29 3.89
C LEU A 201 11.67 -6.11 3.22
N ILE A 202 10.48 -5.77 3.71
CA ILE A 202 9.71 -4.59 3.26
C ILE A 202 10.54 -3.32 3.44
N PHE A 203 11.20 -3.15 4.59
CA PHE A 203 12.06 -1.99 4.85
C PHE A 203 13.20 -1.87 3.82
N GLY A 204 13.87 -2.98 3.50
CA GLY A 204 14.89 -3.02 2.45
C GLY A 204 14.33 -2.64 1.06
N LEU A 205 13.15 -3.16 0.71
CA LEU A 205 12.47 -2.82 -0.54
C LEU A 205 11.99 -1.36 -0.58
N VAL A 206 11.59 -0.77 0.55
CA VAL A 206 11.24 0.66 0.64
C VAL A 206 12.46 1.53 0.36
N ILE A 207 13.65 1.16 0.85
CA ILE A 207 14.90 1.87 0.50
C ILE A 207 15.12 1.82 -1.02
N LEU A 208 14.96 0.65 -1.65
CA LEU A 208 15.08 0.51 -3.10
C LEU A 208 14.00 1.29 -3.86
N HIS A 209 12.77 1.34 -3.35
CA HIS A 209 11.66 2.09 -3.93
C HIS A 209 11.92 3.59 -3.93
N ILE A 210 12.44 4.12 -2.82
CA ILE A 210 12.83 5.53 -2.69
C ILE A 210 14.05 5.83 -3.57
N TRP A 211 15.03 4.93 -3.63
CA TRP A 211 16.18 5.11 -4.52
C TRP A 211 15.74 5.14 -6.00
N ALA A 212 14.91 4.18 -6.40
CA ALA A 212 14.36 4.15 -7.75
C ALA A 212 13.60 5.45 -8.10
N LEU A 213 12.91 6.07 -7.11
CA LEU A 213 12.24 7.35 -7.29
C LEU A 213 13.22 8.50 -7.60
N HIS A 214 14.41 8.50 -6.99
CA HIS A 214 15.39 9.56 -7.19
C HIS A 214 16.04 9.54 -8.59
N VAL A 215 15.97 8.42 -9.31
CA VAL A 215 16.52 8.30 -10.67
C VAL A 215 15.75 9.15 -11.69
N PRO A 216 14.42 8.96 -11.91
CA PRO A 216 13.62 9.79 -12.82
C PRO A 216 13.09 11.07 -12.17
N GLY A 217 13.10 11.18 -10.85
CA GLY A 217 12.46 12.26 -10.09
C GLY A 217 10.97 12.07 -9.86
N ASN A 218 10.40 12.96 -9.05
CA ASN A 218 8.99 12.93 -8.70
C ASN A 218 8.09 13.22 -9.92
N ASN A 219 6.98 12.49 -10.04
CA ASN A 219 5.85 12.92 -10.85
C ASN A 219 5.20 14.17 -10.19
N ASN A 220 4.30 14.85 -10.91
CA ASN A 220 3.57 16.01 -10.41
C ASN A 220 2.12 16.05 -10.93
N PRO A 221 1.24 16.90 -10.37
CA PRO A 221 -0.18 16.92 -10.74
C PRO A 221 -0.50 17.12 -12.21
N ILE A 222 0.35 17.82 -12.96
CA ILE A 222 0.15 18.04 -14.40
C ILE A 222 0.90 17.02 -15.28
N GLY A 223 1.71 16.15 -14.69
CA GLY A 223 2.34 15.03 -15.40
C GLY A 223 3.53 15.37 -16.29
N ILE A 224 4.12 16.57 -16.17
CA ILE A 224 5.33 16.95 -16.92
C ILE A 224 6.61 16.43 -16.26
N GLU A 225 7.65 16.19 -17.05
CA GLU A 225 8.95 15.73 -16.53
C GLU A 225 9.85 16.90 -16.10
N LEU A 226 10.32 16.85 -14.85
CA LEU A 226 11.22 17.86 -14.26
C LEU A 226 12.43 17.13 -13.67
N LYS A 227 13.51 17.03 -14.45
CA LYS A 227 14.71 16.26 -14.06
C LYS A 227 15.84 17.07 -13.41
N LYS A 228 15.80 18.41 -13.50
CA LYS A 228 16.88 19.31 -13.06
C LYS A 228 16.30 20.48 -12.28
N PRO A 229 17.09 21.13 -11.41
CA PRO A 229 16.67 22.40 -10.84
C PRO A 229 16.22 23.38 -11.92
N SER A 230 15.06 23.98 -11.73
CA SER A 230 14.42 24.88 -12.70
C SER A 230 13.48 25.84 -11.99
N LYS A 231 12.91 26.81 -12.72
CA LYS A 231 11.84 27.68 -12.19
C LYS A 231 10.62 26.92 -11.65
N ASP A 232 10.46 25.64 -12.02
CA ASP A 232 9.34 24.78 -11.65
C ASP A 232 9.63 23.87 -10.44
N THR A 233 10.83 23.97 -9.86
CA THR A 233 11.24 23.18 -8.71
C THR A 233 11.57 24.05 -7.49
N VAL A 234 11.46 23.43 -6.32
CA VAL A 234 11.93 23.96 -5.03
C VAL A 234 12.79 22.90 -4.35
N PRO A 235 13.70 23.27 -3.43
CA PRO A 235 14.41 22.32 -2.60
C PRO A 235 13.42 21.49 -1.77
N PHE A 236 13.76 20.23 -1.51
CA PHE A 236 12.92 19.36 -0.68
C PHE A 236 12.76 19.95 0.73
N HIS A 237 13.86 20.34 1.37
CA HIS A 237 13.83 21.05 2.65
C HIS A 237 14.03 22.56 2.40
N PRO A 238 13.23 23.45 3.05
CA PRO A 238 12.17 23.16 4.03
C PRO A 238 10.78 22.90 3.41
N TYR A 239 10.57 23.18 2.13
CA TYR A 239 9.23 23.33 1.54
C TYR A 239 8.38 22.06 1.61
N ILE A 240 8.91 20.94 1.15
CA ILE A 240 8.14 19.69 1.12
C ILE A 240 8.13 19.05 2.51
N VAL A 241 9.25 19.11 3.23
CA VAL A 241 9.35 18.60 4.61
C VAL A 241 8.29 19.21 5.53
N ILE A 242 8.05 20.53 5.45
CA ILE A 242 7.01 21.20 6.26
C ILE A 242 5.61 20.71 5.86
N LYS A 243 5.34 20.53 4.55
CA LYS A 243 4.05 19.98 4.09
C LYS A 243 3.86 18.54 4.55
N ASP A 244 4.88 17.71 4.46
CA ASP A 244 4.84 16.32 4.91
C ASP A 244 4.61 16.23 6.41
N LEU A 245 5.29 17.07 7.21
CA LEU A 245 5.09 17.13 8.65
C LEU A 245 3.66 17.57 9.02
N PHE A 246 3.12 18.57 8.35
CA PHE A 246 1.75 19.00 8.58
C PHE A 246 0.74 17.88 8.27
N ALA A 247 0.89 17.20 7.12
CA ALA A 247 0.03 16.08 6.77
C ALA A 247 0.17 14.90 7.74
N LEU A 248 1.40 14.63 8.20
CA LEU A 248 1.64 13.60 9.22
C LEU A 248 0.94 13.95 10.55
N LEU A 249 0.97 15.21 10.99
CA LEU A 249 0.27 15.62 12.21
C LEU A 249 -1.24 15.42 12.10
N LEU A 250 -1.84 15.75 10.95
CA LEU A 250 -3.27 15.47 10.72
C LEU A 250 -3.56 13.96 10.71
N PHE A 251 -2.71 13.17 10.07
CA PHE A 251 -2.82 11.73 10.09
C PHE A 251 -2.71 11.15 11.51
N LEU A 252 -1.81 11.67 12.33
CA LEU A 252 -1.62 11.27 13.72
C LEU A 252 -2.84 11.60 14.58
N ILE A 253 -3.58 12.67 14.32
CA ILE A 253 -4.85 12.97 15.01
C ILE A 253 -5.88 11.88 14.73
N VAL A 254 -6.01 11.47 13.46
CA VAL A 254 -6.92 10.38 13.08
C VAL A 254 -6.46 9.05 13.69
N PHE A 255 -5.17 8.77 13.65
CA PHE A 255 -4.61 7.56 14.25
C PHE A 255 -4.82 7.51 15.76
N ALA A 256 -4.58 8.64 16.46
CA ALA A 256 -4.82 8.76 17.89
C ALA A 256 -6.29 8.51 18.27
N PHE A 257 -7.24 8.95 17.42
CA PHE A 257 -8.65 8.64 17.64
C PHE A 257 -8.90 7.13 17.69
N PHE A 258 -8.34 6.36 16.75
CA PHE A 258 -8.49 4.90 16.75
C PHE A 258 -7.71 4.21 17.87
N VAL A 259 -6.63 4.79 18.38
CA VAL A 259 -5.89 4.20 19.51
C VAL A 259 -6.56 4.47 20.85
N PHE A 260 -7.07 5.69 21.08
CA PHE A 260 -7.51 6.13 22.41
C PHE A 260 -9.05 6.11 22.60
N TYR A 261 -9.82 6.28 21.54
CA TYR A 261 -11.28 6.43 21.63
C TYR A 261 -12.06 5.29 20.97
N ALA A 262 -11.53 4.69 19.92
CA ALA A 262 -12.21 3.63 19.17
C ALA A 262 -11.28 2.46 18.80
N PRO A 263 -10.52 1.87 19.78
CA PRO A 263 -9.43 0.94 19.46
C PRO A 263 -9.88 -0.38 18.84
N ASN A 264 -11.14 -0.76 19.03
CA ASN A 264 -11.66 -2.07 18.61
C ASN A 264 -12.58 -1.99 17.37
N ILE A 265 -12.91 -0.77 16.88
CA ILE A 265 -13.88 -0.61 15.79
C ILE A 265 -13.41 -1.18 14.45
N LEU A 266 -12.11 -1.26 14.23
CA LEU A 266 -11.50 -1.79 13.01
C LEU A 266 -11.18 -3.30 13.11
N GLY A 267 -11.43 -3.91 14.27
CA GLY A 267 -11.26 -5.34 14.52
C GLY A 267 -12.58 -6.11 14.46
N HIS A 268 -12.52 -7.40 14.76
CA HIS A 268 -13.69 -8.29 14.85
C HIS A 268 -13.89 -8.75 16.30
N ALA A 269 -15.14 -8.70 16.79
CA ALA A 269 -15.47 -9.04 18.18
C ALA A 269 -15.10 -10.49 18.55
N ASP A 270 -15.34 -11.44 17.65
CA ASP A 270 -15.04 -12.87 17.91
C ASP A 270 -13.54 -13.13 18.09
N ASN A 271 -12.66 -12.19 17.71
CA ASN A 271 -11.22 -12.37 17.92
C ASN A 271 -10.76 -12.07 19.36
N TYR A 272 -11.69 -11.66 20.24
CA TYR A 272 -11.52 -11.57 21.71
C TYR A 272 -11.98 -12.83 22.43
N ILE A 273 -12.33 -13.87 21.69
CA ILE A 273 -12.64 -15.21 22.19
C ILE A 273 -11.48 -16.11 21.75
N GLU A 274 -10.92 -16.88 22.68
CA GLU A 274 -9.84 -17.83 22.40
C GLU A 274 -10.28 -18.84 21.30
N ALA A 275 -9.35 -19.23 20.44
CA ALA A 275 -9.59 -20.11 19.32
C ALA A 275 -10.12 -21.49 19.78
N ASN A 276 -11.26 -21.89 19.25
CA ASN A 276 -11.82 -23.23 19.44
C ASN A 276 -12.01 -23.90 18.06
N PRO A 277 -11.19 -24.90 17.73
CA PRO A 277 -11.29 -25.62 16.44
C PRO A 277 -12.58 -26.40 16.27
N MET A 278 -13.34 -26.65 17.36
CA MET A 278 -14.62 -27.38 17.32
C MET A 278 -15.84 -26.46 17.10
N VAL A 279 -15.66 -25.14 17.13
CA VAL A 279 -16.75 -24.17 17.00
C VAL A 279 -16.45 -23.16 15.89
N THR A 280 -17.08 -23.39 14.74
CA THR A 280 -16.92 -22.47 13.59
C THR A 280 -17.74 -21.22 13.79
N PRO A 281 -17.15 -19.99 13.67
CA PRO A 281 -17.90 -18.73 13.67
C PRO A 281 -18.93 -18.68 12.53
N ASN A 282 -20.07 -18.03 12.76
CA ASN A 282 -21.13 -17.90 11.76
C ASN A 282 -20.67 -17.15 10.50
N HIS A 283 -19.72 -16.23 10.63
CA HIS A 283 -19.25 -15.40 9.54
C HIS A 283 -17.74 -15.15 9.65
N ILE A 284 -16.96 -15.82 8.80
CA ILE A 284 -15.51 -15.67 8.75
C ILE A 284 -15.16 -14.66 7.65
N VAL A 285 -14.59 -13.53 8.01
CA VAL A 285 -14.14 -12.48 7.10
C VAL A 285 -12.73 -12.03 7.46
N PRO A 286 -11.88 -11.68 6.47
CA PRO A 286 -10.61 -11.05 6.73
C PRO A 286 -10.81 -9.60 7.14
N GLU A 287 -9.72 -8.93 7.55
CA GLU A 287 -9.74 -7.51 7.83
C GLU A 287 -10.17 -6.68 6.63
N TRP A 288 -10.77 -5.50 6.93
CA TRP A 288 -11.43 -4.64 5.96
C TRP A 288 -10.58 -4.33 4.70
N TYR A 289 -9.27 -4.21 4.85
CA TYR A 289 -8.38 -3.89 3.74
C TYR A 289 -8.11 -5.07 2.78
N LEU A 290 -8.49 -6.29 3.14
CA LEU A 290 -8.44 -7.47 2.28
C LEU A 290 -9.80 -7.80 1.64
N LEU A 291 -10.89 -7.20 2.13
CA LEU A 291 -12.26 -7.50 1.69
C LEU A 291 -12.49 -7.32 0.17
N PRO A 292 -11.92 -6.32 -0.52
CA PRO A 292 -12.12 -6.21 -1.98
C PRO A 292 -11.65 -7.47 -2.73
N PHE A 293 -10.52 -8.02 -2.36
CA PHE A 293 -9.96 -9.24 -2.96
C PHE A 293 -10.74 -10.48 -2.54
N TYR A 294 -11.22 -10.51 -1.30
CA TYR A 294 -12.08 -11.57 -0.78
C TYR A 294 -13.46 -11.58 -1.48
N ALA A 295 -14.01 -10.42 -1.82
CA ALA A 295 -15.22 -10.32 -2.64
C ALA A 295 -15.01 -10.92 -4.04
N ILE A 296 -13.90 -10.59 -4.69
CA ILE A 296 -13.54 -11.15 -6.00
C ILE A 296 -13.41 -12.68 -5.92
N LEU A 297 -12.71 -13.21 -4.92
CA LEU A 297 -12.60 -14.64 -4.66
C LEU A 297 -13.97 -15.32 -4.61
N ARG A 298 -14.88 -14.80 -3.78
CA ARG A 298 -16.19 -15.40 -3.52
C ARG A 298 -17.22 -15.16 -4.62
N SER A 299 -16.99 -14.21 -5.53
CA SER A 299 -17.88 -13.93 -6.67
C SER A 299 -17.87 -15.03 -7.72
N VAL A 300 -16.80 -15.83 -7.78
CA VAL A 300 -16.61 -16.94 -8.71
C VAL A 300 -17.06 -18.24 -8.05
N PRO A 301 -17.98 -19.01 -8.68
CA PRO A 301 -18.52 -20.24 -8.05
C PRO A 301 -17.50 -21.35 -7.86
N ASP A 302 -16.56 -21.50 -8.77
CA ASP A 302 -15.50 -22.51 -8.70
C ASP A 302 -14.34 -22.03 -7.83
N LYS A 303 -13.89 -22.89 -6.90
CA LYS A 303 -12.84 -22.54 -5.93
C LYS A 303 -11.51 -22.18 -6.59
N LEU A 304 -11.06 -22.95 -7.58
CA LEU A 304 -9.80 -22.71 -8.28
C LEU A 304 -9.85 -21.40 -9.06
N PHE A 305 -10.90 -21.18 -9.86
CA PHE A 305 -11.05 -19.95 -10.63
C PHE A 305 -11.26 -18.73 -9.72
N GLY A 306 -11.89 -18.90 -8.55
CA GLY A 306 -11.98 -17.83 -7.54
C GLY A 306 -10.59 -17.42 -7.01
N VAL A 307 -9.75 -18.40 -6.69
CA VAL A 307 -8.36 -18.15 -6.25
C VAL A 307 -7.54 -17.50 -7.35
N ILE A 308 -7.67 -17.97 -8.59
CA ILE A 308 -7.01 -17.36 -9.75
C ILE A 308 -7.47 -15.91 -9.93
N ALA A 309 -8.78 -15.64 -9.85
CA ALA A 309 -9.32 -14.28 -9.97
C ALA A 309 -8.79 -13.35 -8.86
N MET A 310 -8.73 -13.82 -7.62
CA MET A 310 -8.16 -13.06 -6.51
C MET A 310 -6.69 -12.66 -6.77
N PHE A 311 -5.83 -13.61 -7.15
CA PHE A 311 -4.44 -13.30 -7.47
C PHE A 311 -4.31 -12.45 -8.75
N ALA A 312 -5.12 -12.71 -9.77
CA ALA A 312 -5.14 -11.93 -11.00
C ALA A 312 -5.55 -10.47 -10.75
N SER A 313 -6.41 -10.19 -9.77
CA SER A 313 -6.79 -8.83 -9.40
C SER A 313 -5.63 -8.00 -8.83
N ILE A 314 -4.68 -8.65 -8.17
CA ILE A 314 -3.44 -8.02 -7.71
C ILE A 314 -2.43 -7.93 -8.87
N PHE A 315 -2.29 -9.01 -9.64
CA PHE A 315 -1.33 -9.08 -10.74
C PHE A 315 -1.61 -8.08 -11.87
N VAL A 316 -2.89 -7.79 -12.16
CA VAL A 316 -3.28 -6.80 -13.17
C VAL A 316 -2.74 -5.40 -12.84
N LEU A 317 -2.59 -5.08 -11.55
CA LEU A 317 -1.97 -3.83 -11.12
C LEU A 317 -0.46 -3.81 -11.38
N VAL A 318 0.22 -4.96 -11.30
CA VAL A 318 1.67 -5.04 -11.60
C VAL A 318 1.92 -4.71 -13.06
N ILE A 319 1.09 -5.21 -13.99
CA ILE A 319 1.24 -4.99 -15.43
C ILE A 319 0.60 -3.68 -15.93
N LEU A 320 0.03 -2.88 -15.05
CA LEU A 320 -0.66 -1.62 -15.36
C LEU A 320 0.15 -0.65 -16.24
N PRO A 321 1.47 -0.46 -16.06
CA PRO A 321 2.27 0.42 -16.92
C PRO A 321 2.17 0.12 -18.42
N TRP A 322 1.93 -1.14 -18.77
CA TRP A 322 1.80 -1.59 -20.17
C TRP A 322 0.35 -1.63 -20.66
N LEU A 323 -0.62 -1.67 -19.75
CA LEU A 323 -2.04 -1.63 -20.09
C LEU A 323 -2.51 -0.21 -20.44
N ASP A 324 -2.03 0.80 -19.71
CA ASP A 324 -2.37 2.20 -19.98
C ASP A 324 -1.40 2.83 -21.00
N THR A 325 -1.72 2.69 -22.27
CA THR A 325 -0.91 3.15 -23.39
C THR A 325 -0.96 4.65 -23.66
N SER A 326 -1.80 5.42 -22.92
CA SER A 326 -1.87 6.88 -23.07
C SER A 326 -0.53 7.54 -22.70
N LYS A 327 -0.05 8.44 -23.57
CA LYS A 327 1.15 9.25 -23.29
C LYS A 327 0.90 10.32 -22.23
N VAL A 328 -0.35 10.74 -22.07
CA VAL A 328 -0.77 11.71 -21.04
C VAL A 328 -0.92 11.02 -19.71
N LYS A 329 -0.20 11.51 -18.69
CA LYS A 329 -0.13 10.86 -17.38
C LYS A 329 -1.35 11.19 -16.50
N SER A 330 -1.58 12.47 -16.25
CA SER A 330 -2.57 12.92 -15.29
C SER A 330 -4.00 12.84 -15.83
N ALA A 331 -4.91 12.30 -15.01
CA ALA A 331 -6.36 12.29 -15.26
C ALA A 331 -6.96 13.70 -15.41
N ILE A 332 -6.26 14.74 -14.96
CA ILE A 332 -6.69 16.14 -15.13
C ILE A 332 -6.87 16.44 -16.63
N PHE A 333 -6.01 15.91 -17.49
CA PHE A 333 -6.02 16.11 -18.94
C PHE A 333 -6.66 14.96 -19.72
N ARG A 334 -7.27 14.01 -19.03
CA ARG A 334 -7.93 12.83 -19.59
C ARG A 334 -9.40 12.78 -19.13
N PRO A 335 -10.30 13.54 -19.77
CA PRO A 335 -11.65 13.77 -19.25
C PRO A 335 -12.49 12.48 -19.16
N ILE A 336 -12.36 11.54 -20.10
CA ILE A 336 -13.09 10.28 -20.09
C ILE A 336 -12.47 9.33 -19.08
N TYR A 337 -11.14 9.17 -19.08
CA TYR A 337 -10.43 8.36 -18.09
C TYR A 337 -10.74 8.80 -16.66
N LYS A 338 -10.83 10.12 -16.41
CA LYS A 338 -11.17 10.65 -15.09
C LYS A 338 -12.51 10.14 -14.56
N GLN A 339 -13.53 9.98 -15.42
CA GLN A 339 -14.82 9.42 -15.01
C GLN A 339 -14.68 7.93 -14.65
N PHE A 340 -14.03 7.15 -15.51
CA PHE A 340 -13.79 5.74 -15.22
C PHE A 340 -12.90 5.50 -13.99
N TYR A 341 -11.96 6.41 -13.71
CA TYR A 341 -11.19 6.37 -12.48
C TYR A 341 -12.11 6.49 -11.23
N TRP A 342 -13.06 7.42 -11.23
CA TRP A 342 -13.97 7.56 -10.09
C TRP A 342 -14.94 6.39 -9.97
N ILE A 343 -15.36 5.82 -11.09
CA ILE A 343 -16.15 4.57 -11.06
C ILE A 343 -15.32 3.44 -10.45
N LEU A 344 -14.02 3.33 -10.79
CA LEU A 344 -13.13 2.34 -10.16
C LEU A 344 -13.00 2.55 -8.65
N VAL A 345 -12.88 3.79 -8.18
CA VAL A 345 -12.84 4.09 -6.74
C VAL A 345 -14.11 3.58 -6.04
N ILE A 346 -15.27 3.88 -6.62
CA ILE A 346 -16.56 3.40 -6.11
C ILE A 346 -16.63 1.88 -6.15
N ASP A 347 -16.20 1.27 -7.24
CA ASP A 347 -16.19 -0.18 -7.44
C ASP A 347 -15.37 -0.91 -6.36
N VAL A 348 -14.17 -0.42 -6.04
CA VAL A 348 -13.34 -0.99 -4.97
C VAL A 348 -13.99 -0.84 -3.60
N LEU A 349 -14.69 0.27 -3.33
CA LEU A 349 -15.46 0.44 -2.09
C LEU A 349 -16.64 -0.53 -2.04
N VAL A 350 -17.35 -0.72 -3.16
CA VAL A 350 -18.44 -1.70 -3.28
C VAL A 350 -17.90 -3.12 -3.07
N LEU A 351 -16.79 -3.50 -3.69
CA LEU A 351 -16.13 -4.78 -3.46
C LEU A 351 -15.76 -4.97 -1.98
N GLY A 352 -15.23 -3.94 -1.32
CA GLY A 352 -14.94 -3.97 0.10
C GLY A 352 -16.20 -4.27 0.94
N TYR A 353 -17.30 -3.57 0.67
CA TYR A 353 -18.57 -3.81 1.36
C TYR A 353 -19.15 -5.21 1.06
N MET A 354 -19.13 -5.64 -0.20
CA MET A 354 -19.59 -6.99 -0.58
C MET A 354 -18.71 -8.09 0.04
N GLY A 355 -17.42 -7.83 0.23
CA GLY A 355 -16.51 -8.75 0.92
C GLY A 355 -16.88 -8.98 2.38
N ALA A 356 -17.52 -8.01 3.04
CA ALA A 356 -18.02 -8.12 4.40
C ALA A 356 -19.40 -8.79 4.50
N MET A 357 -20.16 -8.90 3.40
CA MET A 357 -21.52 -9.44 3.39
C MET A 357 -21.51 -10.96 3.07
N PRO A 358 -22.59 -11.70 3.40
CA PRO A 358 -22.77 -13.07 2.95
C PRO A 358 -22.71 -13.19 1.42
N ALA A 359 -22.04 -14.26 0.91
CA ALA A 359 -21.88 -14.46 -0.53
C ALA A 359 -23.12 -15.14 -1.15
N GLU A 360 -24.29 -14.54 -1.01
CA GLU A 360 -25.58 -15.06 -1.48
C GLU A 360 -26.51 -13.96 -1.97
N GLY A 361 -27.56 -14.34 -2.69
CA GLY A 361 -28.62 -13.45 -3.13
C GLY A 361 -28.12 -12.20 -3.86
N THR A 362 -28.65 -11.04 -3.48
CA THR A 362 -28.30 -9.75 -4.08
C THR A 362 -26.85 -9.34 -3.84
N TYR A 363 -26.28 -9.67 -2.69
CA TYR A 363 -24.87 -9.35 -2.40
C TYR A 363 -23.92 -10.06 -3.36
N LEU A 364 -24.17 -11.34 -3.64
CA LEU A 364 -23.36 -12.08 -4.61
C LEU A 364 -23.51 -11.54 -6.04
N LEU A 365 -24.73 -11.13 -6.43
CA LEU A 365 -24.95 -10.50 -7.74
C LEU A 365 -24.15 -9.21 -7.88
N ILE A 366 -24.23 -8.33 -6.89
CA ILE A 366 -23.47 -7.05 -6.90
C ILE A 366 -21.96 -7.33 -6.92
N ALA A 367 -21.46 -8.29 -6.12
CA ALA A 367 -20.04 -8.67 -6.11
C ALA A 367 -19.58 -9.16 -7.49
N ARG A 368 -20.39 -9.94 -8.20
CA ARG A 368 -20.08 -10.40 -9.57
C ARG A 368 -20.02 -9.27 -10.58
N VAL A 369 -20.96 -8.32 -10.52
CA VAL A 369 -20.97 -7.14 -11.40
C VAL A 369 -19.72 -6.28 -11.13
N ALA A 370 -19.42 -6.00 -9.86
CA ALA A 370 -18.25 -5.23 -9.47
C ALA A 370 -16.94 -5.95 -9.86
N THR A 371 -16.81 -7.25 -9.61
CA THR A 371 -15.65 -8.05 -10.06
C THR A 371 -15.48 -7.99 -11.57
N THR A 372 -16.56 -8.09 -12.33
CA THR A 372 -16.51 -7.99 -13.79
C THR A 372 -16.04 -6.61 -14.21
N TYR A 373 -16.59 -5.53 -13.60
CA TYR A 373 -16.17 -4.17 -13.90
C TYR A 373 -14.69 -3.95 -13.56
N TYR A 374 -14.20 -4.45 -12.44
CA TYR A 374 -12.78 -4.35 -12.04
C TYR A 374 -11.85 -4.84 -13.15
N PHE A 375 -12.07 -6.05 -13.68
CA PHE A 375 -11.25 -6.60 -14.74
C PHE A 375 -11.46 -5.90 -16.08
N VAL A 376 -12.69 -5.56 -16.43
CA VAL A 376 -13.02 -4.80 -17.64
C VAL A 376 -12.36 -3.42 -17.62
N HIS A 377 -12.29 -2.77 -16.45
CA HIS A 377 -11.60 -1.48 -16.31
C HIS A 377 -10.14 -1.57 -16.75
N PHE A 378 -9.38 -2.52 -16.19
CA PHE A 378 -7.94 -2.61 -16.46
C PHE A 378 -7.62 -3.25 -17.82
N LEU A 379 -8.34 -4.30 -18.20
CA LEU A 379 -8.00 -5.10 -19.38
C LEU A 379 -8.63 -4.58 -20.69
N ILE A 380 -9.73 -3.83 -20.60
CA ILE A 380 -10.49 -3.38 -21.80
C ILE A 380 -10.57 -1.85 -21.84
N ILE A 381 -11.15 -1.21 -20.81
CA ILE A 381 -11.40 0.24 -20.84
C ILE A 381 -10.10 1.01 -20.91
N LEU A 382 -9.15 0.70 -20.07
CA LEU A 382 -7.89 1.43 -19.97
C LEU A 382 -7.06 1.37 -21.25
N PRO A 383 -6.82 0.19 -21.89
CA PRO A 383 -6.14 0.10 -23.18
C PRO A 383 -6.89 0.83 -24.33
N ILE A 384 -8.23 0.78 -24.33
CA ILE A 384 -9.03 1.47 -25.34
C ILE A 384 -8.91 2.98 -25.19
N LEU A 385 -9.05 3.50 -23.96
CA LEU A 385 -8.90 4.93 -23.68
C LEU A 385 -7.49 5.42 -23.97
N GLY A 386 -6.48 4.61 -23.67
CA GLY A 386 -5.10 4.95 -23.98
C GLY A 386 -4.84 5.24 -25.47
N LYS A 387 -5.63 4.61 -26.36
CA LYS A 387 -5.51 4.76 -27.83
C LYS A 387 -6.49 5.76 -28.43
N LYS A 388 -7.71 5.89 -27.87
CA LYS A 388 -8.82 6.60 -28.51
C LYS A 388 -9.22 7.91 -27.82
N GLU A 389 -8.83 8.12 -26.56
CA GLU A 389 -9.22 9.30 -25.81
C GLU A 389 -8.58 10.58 -26.36
N LYS A 390 -9.39 11.59 -26.62
CA LYS A 390 -8.90 12.95 -26.93
C LYS A 390 -8.53 13.63 -25.61
N THR A 391 -7.25 13.90 -25.44
CA THR A 391 -6.71 14.54 -24.24
C THR A 391 -6.72 16.05 -24.34
N LEU A 392 -6.76 16.74 -23.19
CA LEU A 392 -6.63 18.20 -23.12
C LEU A 392 -5.16 18.61 -23.28
N PRO A 393 -4.88 19.85 -23.71
CA PRO A 393 -3.53 20.40 -23.82
C PRO A 393 -2.83 20.40 -22.46
N ILE A 394 -1.58 19.94 -22.42
CA ILE A 394 -0.74 19.93 -21.21
C ILE A 394 0.11 21.19 -21.19
N PRO A 395 0.19 21.95 -20.06
CA PRO A 395 1.11 23.07 -19.92
C PRO A 395 2.57 22.64 -20.09
N LEU A 396 3.39 23.49 -20.68
CA LEU A 396 4.83 23.24 -20.85
C LEU A 396 5.63 23.42 -19.56
N SER A 397 5.10 24.17 -18.60
CA SER A 397 5.72 24.54 -17.34
C SER A 397 4.66 24.62 -16.24
N ILE A 398 5.08 24.44 -14.99
CA ILE A 398 4.21 24.65 -13.81
C ILE A 398 4.00 26.15 -13.59
N THR A 399 5.02 26.96 -13.86
CA THR A 399 5.03 28.40 -13.55
C THR A 399 4.29 29.23 -14.61
N ASP A 400 4.46 28.90 -15.88
CA ASP A 400 4.02 29.74 -16.99
C ASP A 400 2.51 30.04 -17.00
N PRO A 401 1.62 29.07 -16.73
CA PRO A 401 0.18 29.35 -16.62
C PRO A 401 -0.17 30.32 -15.49
N VAL A 402 0.56 30.26 -14.38
CA VAL A 402 0.32 31.12 -13.21
C VAL A 402 0.83 32.55 -13.44
N MET A 403 1.91 32.70 -14.18
CA MET A 403 2.52 33.99 -14.52
C MET A 403 1.89 34.67 -15.74
N GLY A 404 0.84 34.08 -16.32
CA GLY A 404 0.16 34.64 -17.49
C GLY A 404 0.98 34.57 -18.78
N VAL A 405 2.07 33.83 -18.80
CA VAL A 405 2.87 33.61 -20.01
C VAL A 405 2.13 32.60 -20.90
N SER A 406 1.49 33.07 -21.96
CA SER A 406 0.86 32.19 -22.94
C SER A 406 1.91 31.28 -23.57
N PRO A 407 1.65 29.97 -23.72
CA PRO A 407 2.55 29.07 -24.44
C PRO A 407 2.77 29.63 -25.85
N ASN A 408 4.04 29.75 -26.29
CA ASN A 408 4.33 30.14 -27.66
C ASN A 408 3.63 29.13 -28.62
N PRO A 409 2.72 29.59 -29.49
CA PRO A 409 1.97 28.72 -30.41
C PRO A 409 2.85 27.79 -31.24
N ASP A 410 4.07 28.26 -31.61
CA ASP A 410 5.03 27.48 -32.39
C ASP A 410 5.69 26.34 -31.63
N MET A 411 5.77 26.43 -30.31
CA MET A 411 6.27 25.35 -29.45
C MET A 411 5.19 24.28 -29.22
N VAL A 412 3.92 24.63 -29.27
CA VAL A 412 2.81 23.69 -29.20
C VAL A 412 2.77 22.85 -30.47
N LYS A 413 2.92 23.46 -31.64
CA LYS A 413 2.97 22.76 -32.94
C LYS A 413 4.16 21.81 -33.05
N LYS A 414 5.35 22.16 -32.55
CA LYS A 414 6.51 21.25 -32.56
C LYS A 414 6.31 19.98 -31.73
N LYS A 415 5.48 20.01 -30.69
CA LYS A 415 5.17 18.78 -29.88
C LYS A 415 4.11 17.88 -30.54
N GLU A 416 3.24 18.42 -31.40
CA GLU A 416 2.28 17.62 -32.17
C GLU A 416 2.95 16.82 -33.28
N ILE A 417 4.13 17.26 -33.79
CA ILE A 417 4.89 16.57 -34.84
C ILE A 417 5.71 15.39 -34.28
N TYR A 418 6.00 15.34 -32.95
CA TYR A 418 6.74 14.27 -32.30
C TYR A 418 5.85 13.33 -31.45
N ASN A 419 4.55 13.47 -31.56
CA ASN A 419 3.53 12.59 -31.01
C ASN A 419 2.86 11.79 -32.14
#